data_7bbd55b8b95384a0a6fa73ee89c97468
#
_entry.id   7bbd55b8b95384a0a6fa73ee89c97468
#
_cell.length_a   1.000
_cell.length_b   1.000
_cell.length_c   1.000
_cell.angle_alpha   90.00
_cell.angle_beta   90.00
_cell.angle_gamma   90.00
#
_symmetry.space_group_name_H-M   'P 1'
#
loop_
_entity.id
_entity.type
_entity.pdbx_description
1 polymer ?
#
loop_
_entity_poly.entity_id
_entity_poly.type
_entity_poly.pdbx_seq_one_letter_code
_entity_poly.pdbx_strand_id
1 'polypeptide(L)'
;MRIRKKIRVKRKRNNDCMNKLNHVAIIMDGNGRWGLKKKKSRNYGHLKGIKTVETVIKSSLIKKIPYLTLYTFSTENWGRPDNEINFLFDLIRKSLKKKLKTLIKKGIKVNIIGQKRKLPKDIIKIIKQIEKKTRKNKKITLNLALNYGSKEEIVNACKKLTLKRIKKVTIKNLENELYTHNLPDPDVLIRTGGTKRLSNFLLWQLAYTEIFFVD
;
A
#
# COMPACT_ATOMS: atom_id res chain seq x y z
N MET A 1 -18.04 44.48 31.09
CA MET A 1 -17.02 43.67 31.76
C MET A 1 -16.76 42.41 30.92
N ARG A 2 -15.68 42.41 30.11
CA ARG A 2 -15.37 41.31 29.14
C ARG A 2 -14.30 40.41 29.76
N ILE A 3 -14.66 39.20 30.12
CA ILE A 3 -13.71 38.19 30.61
C ILE A 3 -13.13 37.44 29.39
N ARG A 4 -11.91 37.81 28.96
CA ARG A 4 -11.11 37.03 28.02
C ARG A 4 -10.41 35.90 28.79
N LYS A 5 -10.95 34.68 28.74
CA LYS A 5 -10.19 33.48 29.16
C LYS A 5 -9.11 33.18 28.11
N LYS A 6 -7.86 33.46 28.44
CA LYS A 6 -6.68 32.99 27.66
C LYS A 6 -6.57 31.47 27.83
N ILE A 7 -6.87 30.71 26.77
CA ILE A 7 -6.55 29.28 26.69
C ILE A 7 -5.04 29.19 26.48
N ARG A 8 -4.32 28.87 27.53
CA ARG A 8 -2.88 28.59 27.51
C ARG A 8 -2.69 27.14 27.06
N VAL A 9 -2.53 26.90 25.75
CA VAL A 9 -2.08 25.60 25.22
C VAL A 9 -0.63 25.41 25.67
N LYS A 10 -0.41 24.58 26.70
CA LYS A 10 0.93 24.14 27.08
C LYS A 10 1.47 23.23 25.98
N ARG A 11 2.22 23.80 25.02
CA ARG A 11 3.11 23.03 24.17
C ARG A 11 4.22 22.44 25.06
N LYS A 12 4.09 21.20 25.48
CA LYS A 12 5.26 20.42 25.94
C LYS A 12 6.20 20.26 24.75
N ARG A 13 7.27 21.04 24.71
CA ARG A 13 8.45 20.73 23.91
C ARG A 13 9.10 19.51 24.57
N ASN A 14 8.74 18.31 24.13
CA ASN A 14 9.62 17.17 24.32
C ASN A 14 10.65 17.23 23.18
N ASN A 15 11.83 17.74 23.49
CA ASN A 15 13.04 17.49 22.73
C ASN A 15 13.31 15.97 22.85
N ASP A 16 13.77 15.33 21.73
CA ASP A 16 14.15 13.94 21.57
C ASP A 16 13.03 12.90 21.37
N CYS A 17 12.18 13.17 20.38
CA CYS A 17 11.60 12.08 19.60
C CYS A 17 11.63 12.50 18.14
N MET A 18 12.72 12.19 17.41
CA MET A 18 12.61 12.08 15.96
C MET A 18 11.45 11.10 15.74
N ASN A 19 10.31 11.60 15.21
CA ASN A 19 9.14 10.78 14.95
C ASN A 19 9.56 9.61 14.07
N LYS A 20 9.77 8.45 14.70
CA LYS A 20 10.19 7.23 14.01
C LYS A 20 9.06 6.84 13.09
N LEU A 21 9.30 6.87 11.77
CA LEU A 21 8.33 6.45 10.78
C LEU A 21 7.87 5.03 11.08
N ASN A 22 6.57 4.87 11.24
CA ASN A 22 5.91 3.58 11.50
C ASN A 22 5.41 2.94 10.22
N HIS A 23 4.77 3.73 9.33
CA HIS A 23 4.19 3.23 8.10
C HIS A 23 4.49 4.16 6.91
N VAL A 24 5.11 3.61 5.89
CA VAL A 24 5.36 4.30 4.61
C VAL A 24 4.50 3.67 3.52
N ALA A 25 3.75 4.49 2.79
CA ALA A 25 3.00 4.09 1.61
C ALA A 25 3.66 4.65 0.34
N ILE A 26 3.67 3.88 -0.76
CA ILE A 26 4.30 4.31 -2.01
C ILE A 26 3.40 4.03 -3.21
N ILE A 27 3.13 5.09 -4.01
CA ILE A 27 2.58 4.97 -5.35
C ILE A 27 3.75 4.94 -6.34
N MET A 28 4.02 3.76 -6.89
CA MET A 28 5.14 3.50 -7.80
C MET A 28 4.77 3.86 -9.23
N ASP A 29 4.63 5.16 -9.52
CA ASP A 29 4.29 5.65 -10.86
C ASP A 29 5.55 5.96 -11.69
N GLY A 30 5.36 6.17 -13.00
CA GLY A 30 6.42 6.56 -13.94
C GLY A 30 7.16 5.41 -14.62
N ASN A 31 7.12 4.19 -14.13
CA ASN A 31 7.87 3.05 -14.67
C ASN A 31 7.63 2.83 -16.19
N GLY A 32 6.36 2.81 -16.63
CA GLY A 32 6.02 2.63 -18.04
C GLY A 32 6.54 3.78 -18.92
N ARG A 33 6.37 5.03 -18.48
CA ARG A 33 6.87 6.23 -19.18
C ARG A 33 8.40 6.23 -19.28
N TRP A 34 9.07 5.91 -18.19
CA TRP A 34 10.52 5.76 -18.16
C TRP A 34 11.01 4.66 -19.12
N GLY A 35 10.31 3.51 -19.13
CA GLY A 35 10.63 2.40 -20.02
C GLY A 35 10.50 2.76 -21.50
N LEU A 36 9.44 3.48 -21.87
CA LEU A 36 9.26 4.02 -23.23
C LEU A 36 10.41 4.95 -23.62
N LYS A 37 10.78 5.89 -22.74
CA LYS A 37 11.88 6.83 -22.99
C LYS A 37 13.24 6.13 -23.19
N LYS A 38 13.51 5.05 -22.41
CA LYS A 38 14.81 4.36 -22.42
C LYS A 38 14.92 3.25 -23.45
N LYS A 39 13.89 2.43 -23.67
CA LYS A 39 13.91 1.22 -24.51
C LYS A 39 12.64 1.06 -25.36
N LYS A 40 11.89 2.14 -25.58
CA LYS A 40 10.62 2.13 -26.33
C LYS A 40 9.61 1.06 -25.88
N SER A 41 9.69 0.61 -24.61
CA SER A 41 8.84 -0.45 -24.05
C SER A 41 8.40 -0.15 -22.62
N ARG A 42 7.07 -0.12 -22.38
CA ARG A 42 6.49 -0.02 -21.04
C ARG A 42 6.88 -1.21 -20.15
N ASN A 43 6.88 -2.41 -20.75
CA ASN A 43 7.24 -3.66 -20.07
C ASN A 43 8.66 -3.64 -19.53
N TYR A 44 9.61 -3.06 -20.27
CA TYR A 44 10.98 -2.85 -19.78
C TYR A 44 11.01 -2.00 -18.51
N GLY A 45 10.22 -0.93 -18.47
CA GLY A 45 10.12 -0.08 -17.28
C GLY A 45 9.56 -0.83 -16.07
N HIS A 46 8.49 -1.61 -16.26
CA HIS A 46 7.91 -2.44 -15.20
C HIS A 46 8.89 -3.48 -14.67
N LEU A 47 9.65 -4.13 -15.56
CA LEU A 47 10.71 -5.09 -15.17
C LEU A 47 11.80 -4.41 -14.31
N LYS A 48 12.24 -3.22 -14.67
CA LYS A 48 13.23 -2.45 -13.89
C LYS A 48 12.66 -2.00 -12.56
N GLY A 49 11.38 -1.62 -12.52
CA GLY A 49 10.66 -1.26 -11.29
C GLY A 49 10.71 -2.33 -10.20
N ILE A 50 10.76 -3.63 -10.55
CA ILE A 50 10.93 -4.71 -9.56
C ILE A 50 12.23 -4.57 -8.77
N LYS A 51 13.34 -4.20 -9.43
CA LYS A 51 14.62 -3.98 -8.74
C LYS A 51 14.51 -2.81 -7.76
N THR A 52 13.83 -1.74 -8.15
CA THR A 52 13.56 -0.59 -7.27
C THR A 52 12.73 -1.01 -6.04
N VAL A 53 11.69 -1.84 -6.24
CA VAL A 53 10.89 -2.40 -5.12
C VAL A 53 11.79 -3.16 -4.14
N GLU A 54 12.72 -3.99 -4.63
CA GLU A 54 13.66 -4.71 -3.77
C GLU A 54 14.56 -3.77 -2.96
N THR A 55 15.02 -2.69 -3.58
CA THR A 55 15.81 -1.64 -2.91
C THR A 55 15.00 -0.94 -1.83
N VAL A 56 13.76 -0.57 -2.13
CA VAL A 56 12.84 0.07 -1.16
C VAL A 56 12.60 -0.84 0.04
N ILE A 57 12.28 -2.13 -0.20
CA ILE A 57 12.09 -3.10 0.89
C ILE A 57 13.36 -3.23 1.74
N LYS A 58 14.55 -3.30 1.11
CA LYS A 58 15.84 -3.35 1.83
C LYS A 58 16.05 -2.10 2.67
N SER A 59 15.80 -0.91 2.12
CA SER A 59 15.93 0.37 2.83
C SER A 59 14.97 0.46 4.02
N SER A 60 13.72 0.00 3.85
CA SER A 60 12.73 -0.04 4.92
C SER A 60 13.16 -0.97 6.07
N LEU A 61 13.75 -2.13 5.75
CA LEU A 61 14.32 -3.03 6.76
C LEU A 61 15.49 -2.39 7.53
N ILE A 62 16.43 -1.72 6.82
CA ILE A 62 17.58 -1.05 7.42
C ILE A 62 17.10 0.08 8.34
N LYS A 63 16.13 0.88 7.88
CA LYS A 63 15.54 1.98 8.65
C LYS A 63 14.57 1.52 9.74
N LYS A 64 14.35 0.20 9.87
CA LYS A 64 13.44 -0.41 10.85
C LYS A 64 12.01 0.14 10.77
N ILE A 65 11.51 0.43 9.54
CA ILE A 65 10.13 0.84 9.29
C ILE A 65 9.23 -0.38 9.38
N PRO A 66 8.27 -0.44 10.33
CA PRO A 66 7.48 -1.66 10.59
C PRO A 66 6.50 -2.01 9.46
N TYR A 67 5.93 -0.99 8.76
CA TYR A 67 4.94 -1.19 7.72
C TYR A 67 5.33 -0.48 6.44
N LEU A 68 5.26 -1.20 5.33
CA LEU A 68 5.47 -0.67 3.98
C LEU A 68 4.29 -1.09 3.10
N THR A 69 3.56 -0.12 2.53
CA THR A 69 2.47 -0.39 1.59
C THR A 69 2.83 0.07 0.19
N LEU A 70 2.78 -0.82 -0.79
CA LEU A 70 3.10 -0.55 -2.18
C LEU A 70 1.86 -0.68 -3.06
N TYR A 71 1.57 0.36 -3.87
CA TYR A 71 0.50 0.33 -4.86
C TYR A 71 0.94 -0.46 -6.08
N THR A 72 0.58 -1.74 -6.14
CA THR A 72 1.09 -2.68 -7.14
C THR A 72 0.20 -2.75 -8.38
N PHE A 73 -1.13 -2.83 -8.19
CA PHE A 73 -2.12 -2.88 -9.27
C PHE A 73 -3.45 -2.29 -8.80
N SER A 74 -3.88 -1.21 -9.44
CA SER A 74 -5.13 -0.53 -9.11
C SER A 74 -6.34 -1.11 -9.84
N THR A 75 -7.55 -0.82 -9.35
CA THR A 75 -8.80 -1.17 -10.06
C THR A 75 -8.88 -0.53 -11.43
N GLU A 76 -8.34 0.68 -11.62
CA GLU A 76 -8.30 1.38 -12.90
C GLU A 76 -7.33 0.76 -13.90
N ASN A 77 -6.38 -0.05 -13.43
CA ASN A 77 -5.42 -0.72 -14.33
C ASN A 77 -6.07 -1.80 -15.21
N TRP A 78 -7.29 -2.26 -14.89
CA TRP A 78 -8.05 -3.15 -15.77
C TRP A 78 -8.45 -2.48 -17.11
N GLY A 79 -8.41 -1.17 -17.22
CA GLY A 79 -8.61 -0.43 -18.48
C GLY A 79 -7.35 -0.37 -19.38
N ARG A 80 -6.24 -1.00 -18.99
CA ARG A 80 -5.05 -1.09 -19.84
C ARG A 80 -5.20 -2.18 -20.91
N PRO A 81 -4.39 -2.14 -21.98
CA PRO A 81 -4.34 -3.22 -22.97
C PRO A 81 -4.04 -4.57 -22.31
N ASP A 82 -4.72 -5.65 -22.77
CA ASP A 82 -4.61 -6.99 -22.17
C ASP A 82 -3.18 -7.53 -22.14
N ASN A 83 -2.38 -7.23 -23.16
CA ASN A 83 -0.96 -7.62 -23.22
C ASN A 83 -0.14 -6.97 -22.08
N GLU A 84 -0.43 -5.71 -21.69
CA GLU A 84 0.23 -5.05 -20.56
C GLU A 84 -0.25 -5.67 -19.24
N ILE A 85 -1.55 -5.93 -19.11
CA ILE A 85 -2.13 -6.56 -17.91
C ILE A 85 -1.53 -7.96 -17.69
N ASN A 86 -1.50 -8.79 -18.73
CA ASN A 86 -0.95 -10.14 -18.69
C ASN A 86 0.54 -10.11 -18.32
N PHE A 87 1.31 -9.19 -18.88
CA PHE A 87 2.71 -9.00 -18.54
C PHE A 87 2.91 -8.61 -17.06
N LEU A 88 2.09 -7.70 -16.53
CA LEU A 88 2.13 -7.30 -15.12
C LEU A 88 1.82 -8.49 -14.19
N PHE A 89 0.81 -9.29 -14.50
CA PHE A 89 0.51 -10.48 -13.71
C PHE A 89 1.62 -11.54 -13.81
N ASP A 90 2.27 -11.69 -14.96
CA ASP A 90 3.44 -12.56 -15.09
C ASP A 90 4.62 -12.09 -14.24
N LEU A 91 4.86 -10.79 -14.18
CA LEU A 91 5.88 -10.21 -13.31
C LEU A 91 5.57 -10.46 -11.83
N ILE A 92 4.32 -10.23 -11.41
CA ILE A 92 3.87 -10.49 -10.04
C ILE A 92 4.06 -11.97 -9.70
N ARG A 93 3.59 -12.88 -10.57
CA ARG A 93 3.69 -14.33 -10.44
C ARG A 93 5.14 -14.81 -10.25
N LYS A 94 6.01 -14.38 -11.16
CA LYS A 94 7.45 -14.71 -11.14
C LYS A 94 8.13 -14.14 -9.89
N SER A 95 7.86 -12.88 -9.57
CA SER A 95 8.49 -12.19 -8.43
C SER A 95 8.08 -12.82 -7.10
N LEU A 96 6.79 -13.07 -6.89
CA LEU A 96 6.29 -13.66 -5.65
C LEU A 96 6.83 -15.07 -5.42
N LYS A 97 6.82 -15.93 -6.48
CA LYS A 97 7.38 -17.29 -6.39
C LYS A 97 8.89 -17.28 -6.10
N LYS A 98 9.64 -16.49 -6.87
CA LYS A 98 11.12 -16.42 -6.75
C LYS A 98 11.57 -15.89 -5.40
N LYS A 99 10.84 -14.92 -4.83
CA LYS A 99 11.26 -14.21 -3.61
C LYS A 99 10.77 -14.84 -2.31
N LEU A 100 9.89 -15.84 -2.34
CA LEU A 100 9.30 -16.42 -1.14
C LEU A 100 10.35 -16.85 -0.09
N LYS A 101 11.39 -17.62 -0.50
CA LYS A 101 12.46 -18.05 0.41
C LYS A 101 13.19 -16.85 1.04
N THR A 102 13.46 -15.81 0.24
CA THR A 102 14.12 -14.58 0.71
C THR A 102 13.24 -13.78 1.67
N LEU A 103 11.94 -13.69 1.41
CA LEU A 103 10.97 -13.00 2.27
C LEU A 103 10.91 -13.66 3.66
N ILE A 104 10.88 -15.01 3.69
CA ILE A 104 10.90 -15.77 4.95
C ILE A 104 12.22 -15.53 5.69
N LYS A 105 13.37 -15.73 5.02
CA LYS A 105 14.71 -15.57 5.64
C LYS A 105 14.93 -14.17 6.21
N LYS A 106 14.39 -13.15 5.54
CA LYS A 106 14.49 -11.74 5.98
C LYS A 106 13.46 -11.33 7.03
N GLY A 107 12.57 -12.23 7.44
CA GLY A 107 11.53 -11.94 8.43
C GLY A 107 10.44 -10.98 7.94
N ILE A 108 10.16 -10.95 6.61
CA ILE A 108 9.16 -10.09 5.99
C ILE A 108 7.81 -10.80 6.00
N LYS A 109 6.81 -10.22 6.67
CA LYS A 109 5.42 -10.63 6.56
C LYS A 109 4.81 -10.00 5.32
N VAL A 110 4.19 -10.78 4.44
CA VAL A 110 3.47 -10.26 3.27
C VAL A 110 1.98 -10.30 3.54
N ASN A 111 1.32 -9.20 3.23
CA ASN A 111 -0.13 -9.03 3.30
C ASN A 111 -0.63 -8.43 1.98
N ILE A 112 -1.75 -8.93 1.46
CA ILE A 112 -2.35 -8.43 0.23
C ILE A 112 -3.65 -7.73 0.56
N ILE A 113 -3.71 -6.42 0.26
CA ILE A 113 -4.92 -5.61 0.37
C ILE A 113 -5.55 -5.40 -1.01
N GLY A 114 -6.88 -5.48 -1.08
CA GLY A 114 -7.65 -5.34 -2.32
C GLY A 114 -8.58 -6.52 -2.61
N GLN A 115 -9.29 -6.44 -3.73
CA GLN A 115 -10.31 -7.41 -4.11
C GLN A 115 -9.69 -8.65 -4.79
N LYS A 116 -9.78 -9.81 -4.14
CA LYS A 116 -9.22 -11.06 -4.69
C LYS A 116 -10.07 -11.67 -5.82
N ARG A 117 -11.38 -11.35 -5.91
CA ARG A 117 -12.34 -12.04 -6.82
C ARG A 117 -12.05 -11.89 -8.32
N LYS A 118 -11.46 -10.77 -8.77
CA LYS A 118 -11.12 -10.53 -10.17
C LYS A 118 -9.71 -10.99 -10.56
N LEU A 119 -8.92 -11.45 -9.59
CA LEU A 119 -7.56 -11.90 -9.87
C LEU A 119 -7.55 -13.30 -10.49
N PRO A 120 -6.57 -13.62 -11.36
CA PRO A 120 -6.37 -14.97 -11.87
C PRO A 120 -6.28 -16.01 -10.75
N LYS A 121 -6.90 -17.18 -10.92
CA LYS A 121 -6.99 -18.24 -9.90
C LYS A 121 -5.60 -18.68 -9.38
N ASP A 122 -4.61 -18.74 -10.24
CA ASP A 122 -3.24 -19.10 -9.88
C ASP A 122 -2.55 -18.02 -9.04
N ILE A 123 -2.80 -16.73 -9.32
CA ILE A 123 -2.33 -15.61 -8.48
C ILE A 123 -2.95 -15.69 -7.09
N ILE A 124 -4.25 -15.98 -6.98
CA ILE A 124 -4.92 -16.17 -5.69
C ILE A 124 -4.27 -17.31 -4.90
N LYS A 125 -3.92 -18.43 -5.56
CA LYS A 125 -3.22 -19.57 -4.94
C LYS A 125 -1.84 -19.16 -4.42
N ILE A 126 -1.07 -18.42 -5.21
CA ILE A 126 0.26 -17.91 -4.84
C ILE A 126 0.14 -16.95 -3.63
N ILE A 127 -0.81 -16.02 -3.65
CA ILE A 127 -1.07 -15.08 -2.56
C ILE A 127 -1.33 -15.83 -1.26
N LYS A 128 -2.31 -16.77 -1.26
CA LYS A 128 -2.65 -17.58 -0.07
C LYS A 128 -1.43 -18.31 0.48
N GLN A 129 -0.59 -18.89 -0.40
CA GLN A 129 0.62 -19.59 0.01
C GLN A 129 1.65 -18.65 0.67
N ILE A 130 1.86 -17.46 0.12
CA ILE A 130 2.83 -16.48 0.62
C ILE A 130 2.37 -15.93 1.96
N GLU A 131 1.11 -15.48 2.06
CA GLU A 131 0.53 -14.99 3.31
C GLU A 131 0.66 -16.06 4.41
N LYS A 132 0.30 -17.33 4.12
CA LYS A 132 0.43 -18.45 5.06
C LYS A 132 1.88 -18.67 5.51
N LYS A 133 2.84 -18.71 4.58
CA LYS A 133 4.24 -19.01 4.87
C LYS A 133 4.99 -17.87 5.57
N THR A 134 4.53 -16.61 5.39
CA THR A 134 5.18 -15.44 6.00
C THR A 134 4.45 -14.89 7.23
N ARG A 135 3.31 -15.49 7.64
CA ARG A 135 2.45 -14.97 8.72
C ARG A 135 3.15 -14.77 10.07
N LYS A 136 4.16 -15.59 10.37
CA LYS A 136 4.92 -15.53 11.63
C LYS A 136 6.08 -14.52 11.61
N ASN A 137 6.37 -13.92 10.46
CA ASN A 137 7.44 -12.94 10.32
C ASN A 137 7.06 -11.61 10.99
N LYS A 138 8.04 -10.93 11.62
CA LYS A 138 7.79 -9.75 12.46
C LYS A 138 8.71 -8.55 12.17
N LYS A 139 9.70 -8.66 11.24
CA LYS A 139 10.64 -7.56 11.01
C LYS A 139 10.02 -6.38 10.27
N ILE A 140 9.18 -6.66 9.28
CA ILE A 140 8.40 -5.69 8.51
C ILE A 140 7.15 -6.37 7.97
N THR A 141 6.03 -5.64 7.92
CA THR A 141 4.83 -6.03 7.19
C THR A 141 4.83 -5.31 5.85
N LEU A 142 5.00 -6.07 4.77
CA LEU A 142 4.91 -5.60 3.39
C LEU A 142 3.47 -5.80 2.89
N ASN A 143 2.73 -4.71 2.75
CA ASN A 143 1.39 -4.71 2.17
C ASN A 143 1.51 -4.44 0.66
N LEU A 144 0.97 -5.32 -0.15
CA LEU A 144 0.85 -5.13 -1.59
C LEU A 144 -0.61 -4.83 -1.92
N ALA A 145 -0.90 -3.61 -2.35
CA ALA A 145 -2.22 -3.22 -2.82
C ALA A 145 -2.40 -3.74 -4.25
N LEU A 146 -3.17 -4.83 -4.37
CA LEU A 146 -3.37 -5.58 -5.61
C LEU A 146 -4.86 -5.67 -5.93
N ASN A 147 -5.26 -5.20 -7.13
CA ASN A 147 -6.66 -4.98 -7.50
C ASN A 147 -7.36 -4.14 -6.43
N TYR A 148 -6.70 -3.03 -6.07
CA TYR A 148 -7.10 -2.14 -5.00
C TYR A 148 -7.60 -0.80 -5.57
N GLY A 149 -8.67 -0.29 -4.96
CA GLY A 149 -9.17 1.06 -5.09
C GLY A 149 -9.84 1.46 -3.79
N SER A 150 -9.56 2.65 -3.27
CA SER A 150 -10.08 3.06 -1.96
C SER A 150 -11.59 3.29 -1.97
N LYS A 151 -12.15 3.81 -3.08
CA LYS A 151 -13.60 3.97 -3.22
C LYS A 151 -14.31 2.62 -3.14
N GLU A 152 -13.79 1.60 -3.82
CA GLU A 152 -14.31 0.24 -3.78
C GLU A 152 -14.13 -0.41 -2.40
N GLU A 153 -13.04 -0.12 -1.72
CA GLU A 153 -12.81 -0.58 -0.35
C GLU A 153 -13.87 -0.04 0.59
N ILE A 154 -14.13 1.28 0.55
CA ILE A 154 -15.13 1.95 1.39
C ILE A 154 -16.53 1.41 1.09
N VAL A 155 -16.92 1.31 -0.19
CA VAL A 155 -18.23 0.73 -0.58
C VAL A 155 -18.37 -0.71 -0.08
N ASN A 156 -17.32 -1.53 -0.19
CA ASN A 156 -17.35 -2.89 0.33
C ASN A 156 -17.44 -2.94 1.86
N ALA A 157 -16.79 -2.04 2.57
CA ALA A 157 -16.90 -1.91 4.02
C ALA A 157 -18.35 -1.53 4.42
N CYS A 158 -18.96 -0.55 3.76
CA CYS A 158 -20.36 -0.19 3.96
C CYS A 158 -21.32 -1.39 3.72
N LYS A 159 -21.14 -2.13 2.62
CA LYS A 159 -21.94 -3.33 2.35
C LYS A 159 -21.84 -4.38 3.46
N LYS A 160 -20.64 -4.60 4.00
CA LYS A 160 -20.45 -5.52 5.14
C LYS A 160 -21.18 -5.05 6.39
N LEU A 161 -21.16 -3.75 6.68
CA LEU A 161 -21.90 -3.18 7.83
C LEU A 161 -23.41 -3.39 7.67
N THR A 162 -23.95 -3.18 6.46
CA THR A 162 -25.37 -3.44 6.16
C THR A 162 -25.71 -4.92 6.36
N LEU A 163 -24.88 -5.84 5.84
CA LEU A 163 -25.09 -7.29 6.02
C LEU A 163 -25.03 -7.71 7.49
N LYS A 164 -24.20 -7.07 8.30
CA LYS A 164 -24.13 -7.28 9.76
C LYS A 164 -25.26 -6.59 10.53
N ARG A 165 -26.20 -5.92 9.85
CA ARG A 165 -27.32 -5.18 10.45
C ARG A 165 -26.89 -4.17 11.51
N ILE A 166 -25.76 -3.47 11.30
CA ILE A 166 -25.25 -2.44 12.20
C ILE A 166 -26.18 -1.23 12.15
N LYS A 167 -26.95 -0.98 13.22
CA LYS A 167 -27.93 0.12 13.30
C LYS A 167 -27.26 1.51 13.36
N LYS A 168 -26.13 1.63 14.08
CA LYS A 168 -25.38 2.88 14.22
C LYS A 168 -23.97 2.71 13.64
N VAL A 169 -23.75 3.29 12.46
CA VAL A 169 -22.43 3.29 11.84
C VAL A 169 -21.55 4.34 12.50
N THR A 170 -20.36 3.94 12.94
CA THR A 170 -19.33 4.80 13.50
C THR A 170 -18.05 4.68 12.65
N ILE A 171 -17.12 5.65 12.80
CA ILE A 171 -15.79 5.60 12.18
C ILE A 171 -15.14 4.23 12.47
N LYS A 172 -15.12 3.83 13.74
CA LYS A 172 -14.52 2.56 14.19
C LYS A 172 -15.17 1.33 13.54
N ASN A 173 -16.50 1.32 13.38
CA ASN A 173 -17.17 0.21 12.69
C ASN A 173 -16.73 0.13 11.22
N LEU A 174 -16.61 1.27 10.53
CA LEU A 174 -16.18 1.33 9.14
C LEU A 174 -14.72 0.86 9.01
N GLU A 175 -13.82 1.38 9.83
CA GLU A 175 -12.41 1.03 9.86
C GLU A 175 -12.18 -0.47 10.06
N ASN A 176 -12.96 -1.12 10.93
CA ASN A 176 -12.89 -2.56 11.16
C ASN A 176 -13.25 -3.40 9.93
N GLU A 177 -13.94 -2.83 8.94
CA GLU A 177 -14.31 -3.51 7.70
C GLU A 177 -13.40 -3.19 6.50
N LEU A 178 -12.49 -2.22 6.64
CA LEU A 178 -11.50 -1.91 5.62
C LEU A 178 -10.48 -3.04 5.47
N TYR A 179 -9.85 -3.14 4.30
CA TYR A 179 -8.76 -4.10 4.07
C TYR A 179 -7.54 -3.82 4.97
N THR A 180 -7.45 -2.60 5.47
CA THR A 180 -6.35 -2.10 6.31
C THR A 180 -6.63 -2.15 7.81
N HIS A 181 -7.75 -2.73 8.25
CA HIS A 181 -8.23 -2.73 9.65
C HIS A 181 -7.18 -3.14 10.72
N ASN A 182 -6.16 -3.90 10.34
CA ASN A 182 -5.07 -4.33 11.24
C ASN A 182 -3.74 -3.59 10.97
N LEU A 183 -3.78 -2.48 10.25
CA LEU A 183 -2.61 -1.68 9.91
C LEU A 183 -2.76 -0.29 10.52
N PRO A 184 -1.67 0.33 11.00
CA PRO A 184 -1.69 1.76 11.31
C PRO A 184 -1.86 2.56 10.02
N ASP A 185 -2.39 3.77 10.12
CA ASP A 185 -2.41 4.69 8.99
C ASP A 185 -0.97 5.06 8.57
N PRO A 186 -0.74 5.41 7.29
CA PRO A 186 0.57 5.83 6.84
C PRO A 186 0.99 7.18 7.47
N ASP A 187 2.23 7.27 7.96
CA ASP A 187 2.84 8.54 8.34
C ASP A 187 3.24 9.33 7.09
N VAL A 188 3.70 8.60 6.06
CA VAL A 188 4.22 9.18 4.83
C VAL A 188 3.70 8.44 3.61
N LEU A 189 3.23 9.20 2.62
CA LEU A 189 2.97 8.75 1.26
C LEU A 189 4.03 9.35 0.32
N ILE A 190 4.67 8.51 -0.46
CA ILE A 190 5.56 8.92 -1.54
C ILE A 190 4.93 8.54 -2.88
N ARG A 191 4.82 9.48 -3.82
CA ARG A 191 4.45 9.19 -5.20
C ARG A 191 5.57 9.59 -6.14
N THR A 192 6.03 8.62 -6.96
CA THR A 192 7.06 8.84 -7.99
C THR A 192 6.46 9.19 -9.34
N GLY A 193 7.26 9.74 -10.24
CA GLY A 193 6.92 9.94 -11.66
C GLY A 193 6.20 11.23 -11.98
N GLY A 194 6.38 12.29 -11.17
CA GLY A 194 5.98 13.66 -11.50
C GLY A 194 4.47 13.94 -11.52
N THR A 195 3.61 13.00 -11.10
CA THR A 195 2.16 13.18 -11.07
C THR A 195 1.68 13.46 -9.65
N LYS A 196 0.95 14.57 -9.45
CA LYS A 196 0.51 15.07 -8.13
C LYS A 196 -0.96 14.75 -7.86
N ARG A 197 -1.29 13.47 -7.61
CA ARG A 197 -2.64 12.99 -7.24
C ARG A 197 -2.58 11.66 -6.51
N LEU A 198 -3.63 11.27 -5.78
CA LEU A 198 -3.70 10.03 -5.00
C LEU A 198 -4.11 8.80 -5.82
N SER A 199 -4.76 8.99 -6.96
CA SER A 199 -5.22 7.91 -7.86
C SER A 199 -5.98 6.80 -7.14
N ASN A 200 -6.97 7.18 -6.31
CA ASN A 200 -7.82 6.24 -5.57
C ASN A 200 -7.05 5.30 -4.61
N PHE A 201 -5.89 5.77 -4.08
CA PHE A 201 -5.06 5.00 -3.16
C PHE A 201 -5.24 5.48 -1.73
N LEU A 202 -5.64 4.58 -0.81
CA LEU A 202 -5.73 4.76 0.63
C LEU A 202 -6.42 6.06 1.09
N LEU A 203 -7.50 6.51 0.38
CA LEU A 203 -8.11 7.83 0.63
C LEU A 203 -8.56 8.03 2.07
N TRP A 204 -9.08 6.99 2.73
CA TRP A 204 -9.47 7.04 4.13
C TRP A 204 -8.26 7.15 5.07
N GLN A 205 -7.26 6.33 4.83
CA GLN A 205 -6.09 6.18 5.68
C GLN A 205 -5.08 7.33 5.55
N LEU A 206 -5.17 8.12 4.48
CA LEU A 206 -4.26 9.25 4.21
C LEU A 206 -4.72 10.58 4.82
N ALA A 207 -5.78 10.59 5.64
CA ALA A 207 -6.37 11.83 6.18
C ALA A 207 -5.38 12.73 6.92
N TYR A 208 -4.36 12.16 7.57
CA TYR A 208 -3.34 12.89 8.34
C TYR A 208 -1.90 12.55 7.90
N THR A 209 -1.73 12.09 6.66
CA THR A 209 -0.45 11.60 6.12
C THR A 209 0.33 12.73 5.45
N GLU A 210 1.63 12.81 5.71
CA GLU A 210 2.55 13.68 4.95
C GLU A 210 2.75 13.14 3.53
N ILE A 211 2.55 13.98 2.50
CA ILE A 211 2.56 13.55 1.10
C ILE A 211 3.74 14.17 0.35
N PHE A 212 4.57 13.30 -0.25
CA PHE A 212 5.71 13.68 -1.06
C PHE A 212 5.52 13.24 -2.51
N PHE A 213 5.57 14.21 -3.42
CA PHE A 213 5.59 13.97 -4.85
C PHE A 213 7.02 14.13 -5.36
N VAL A 214 7.55 13.10 -6.04
CA VAL A 214 8.92 13.08 -6.57
C VAL A 214 8.90 12.73 -8.06
N ASP A 215 9.83 13.28 -8.82
CA ASP A 215 9.98 13.06 -10.26
C ASP A 215 10.58 11.69 -10.61
#